data_0629bc6f4882391969253e2ec590de93
#
_entry.id   0629bc6f4882391969253e2ec590de93
#
_cell.length_a   1.000
_cell.length_b   1.000
_cell.length_c   1.000
_cell.angle_alpha   90.00
_cell.angle_beta   90.00
_cell.angle_gamma   90.00
#
_symmetry.space_group_name_H-M   'P 1'
#
loop_
_entity.id
_entity.type
_entity.pdbx_description
1 polymer ?
#
loop_
_entity_poly.entity_id
_entity_poly.type
_entity_poly.pdbx_seq_one_letter_code
_entity_poly.pdbx_strand_id
1 'polypeptide(L)'
;MKILLIHCHYRLPGGEDAVFAAERALLEQHGHTVVVYERSNEEAAHGAAKALLPFRAVWNRRAARDVRNIMEQQHIDAVHIHNTLLLLSPAVVRAAKKCGVPVVLTLHNFRLFCPNGILLRDGRVCEDCPHHGLHCALRHRCYRGSRAQTLVVVAAYWLHRVLGTWRGIAITTPTEFDREKLLEFNKIHPTFDENRLVVKPNPVTVPTGPVTLWEERKRQFVFAGRLEELKGLRTVIEAWRILGRDAPLLLVAGDGPLADWAKAQNLPKVQFVGQLPRDALHRLMAESRAVVAAS
;
A
#
# COMPACT_ATOMS: atom_id res chain seq x y z
N MET A 1 20.24 -13.88 -9.99
CA MET A 1 20.61 -12.64 -9.26
C MET A 1 20.25 -12.81 -7.80
N LYS A 2 21.02 -12.18 -6.93
CA LYS A 2 20.70 -12.09 -5.51
C LYS A 2 20.07 -10.70 -5.23
N ILE A 3 18.80 -10.69 -4.84
CA ILE A 3 17.99 -9.49 -4.72
C ILE A 3 17.65 -9.25 -3.24
N LEU A 4 17.90 -8.02 -2.74
CA LEU A 4 17.48 -7.61 -1.41
C LEU A 4 16.10 -6.95 -1.50
N LEU A 5 15.08 -7.59 -0.94
CA LEU A 5 13.76 -7.02 -0.76
C LEU A 5 13.65 -6.30 0.60
N ILE A 6 13.16 -5.06 0.58
CA ILE A 6 13.02 -4.23 1.78
C ILE A 6 11.56 -3.81 1.95
N HIS A 7 10.99 -4.06 3.14
CA HIS A 7 9.62 -3.68 3.45
C HIS A 7 9.43 -3.30 4.92
N CYS A 8 8.57 -2.32 5.17
CA CYS A 8 8.10 -1.96 6.50
C CYS A 8 6.61 -2.24 6.61
N HIS A 9 6.25 -3.27 7.35
CA HIS A 9 4.86 -3.67 7.54
C HIS A 9 4.07 -2.61 8.32
N TYR A 10 2.82 -2.40 7.90
CA TYR A 10 1.88 -1.64 8.70
C TYR A 10 1.43 -2.48 9.91
N ARG A 11 0.86 -1.81 10.93
CA ARG A 11 0.30 -2.48 12.11
C ARG A 11 -0.90 -3.38 11.76
N LEU A 12 -1.65 -2.99 10.75
CA LEU A 12 -2.72 -3.81 10.18
C LEU A 12 -2.29 -4.22 8.78
N PRO A 13 -2.19 -5.53 8.50
CA PRO A 13 -1.83 -6.03 7.18
C PRO A 13 -2.71 -5.43 6.08
N GLY A 14 -2.11 -5.09 4.97
CA GLY A 14 -2.77 -4.45 3.84
C GLY A 14 -2.36 -5.02 2.49
N GLY A 15 -2.84 -4.37 1.42
CA GLY A 15 -2.51 -4.78 0.06
C GLY A 15 -1.02 -4.74 -0.26
N GLU A 16 -0.28 -3.76 0.31
CA GLU A 16 1.17 -3.65 0.11
C GLU A 16 1.92 -4.87 0.66
N ASP A 17 1.51 -5.42 1.82
CA ASP A 17 2.11 -6.62 2.41
C ASP A 17 1.85 -7.86 1.53
N ALA A 18 0.65 -7.97 0.96
CA ALA A 18 0.30 -9.06 0.05
C ALA A 18 1.10 -8.98 -1.26
N VAL A 19 1.28 -7.78 -1.80
CA VAL A 19 2.10 -7.55 -3.00
C VAL A 19 3.57 -7.91 -2.73
N PHE A 20 4.11 -7.47 -1.61
CA PHE A 20 5.48 -7.80 -1.22
C PHE A 20 5.72 -9.32 -1.14
N ALA A 21 4.81 -10.05 -0.48
CA ALA A 21 4.89 -11.51 -0.39
C ALA A 21 4.76 -12.21 -1.77
N ALA A 22 3.84 -11.73 -2.61
CA ALA A 22 3.65 -12.27 -3.95
C ALA A 22 4.86 -12.00 -4.86
N GLU A 23 5.48 -10.84 -4.75
CA GLU A 23 6.65 -10.47 -5.52
C GLU A 23 7.89 -11.26 -5.09
N ARG A 24 8.06 -11.49 -3.78
CA ARG A 24 9.07 -12.39 -3.27
C ARG A 24 8.94 -13.78 -3.88
N ALA A 25 7.74 -14.37 -3.80
CA ALA A 25 7.47 -15.69 -4.35
C ALA A 25 7.73 -15.76 -5.86
N LEU A 26 7.34 -14.72 -6.60
CA LEU A 26 7.56 -14.62 -8.04
C LEU A 26 9.05 -14.61 -8.38
N LEU A 27 9.85 -13.82 -7.68
CA LEU A 27 11.30 -13.76 -7.89
C LEU A 27 11.98 -15.10 -7.57
N GLU A 28 11.61 -15.75 -6.46
CA GLU A 28 12.13 -17.07 -6.07
C GLU A 28 11.75 -18.13 -7.12
N GLN A 29 10.51 -18.13 -7.63
CA GLN A 29 10.05 -19.04 -8.70
C GLN A 29 10.81 -18.87 -10.00
N HIS A 30 11.32 -17.65 -10.28
CA HIS A 30 12.14 -17.38 -11.47
C HIS A 30 13.64 -17.58 -11.23
N GLY A 31 14.03 -18.28 -10.19
CA GLY A 31 15.41 -18.67 -9.92
C GLY A 31 16.30 -17.56 -9.35
N HIS A 32 15.70 -16.50 -8.79
CA HIS A 32 16.47 -15.49 -8.06
C HIS A 32 16.62 -15.88 -6.60
N THR A 33 17.77 -15.56 -6.01
CA THR A 33 17.98 -15.67 -4.56
C THR A 33 17.45 -14.41 -3.90
N VAL A 34 16.46 -14.54 -3.03
CA VAL A 34 15.85 -13.38 -2.36
C VAL A 34 16.35 -13.31 -0.91
N VAL A 35 16.97 -12.19 -0.58
CA VAL A 35 17.29 -11.79 0.79
C VAL A 35 16.24 -10.79 1.24
N VAL A 36 15.75 -10.93 2.46
CA VAL A 36 14.66 -10.09 2.96
C VAL A 36 15.12 -9.27 4.16
N TYR A 37 14.80 -7.95 4.15
CA TYR A 37 14.95 -7.06 5.28
C TYR A 37 13.61 -6.42 5.62
N GLU A 38 12.95 -6.95 6.60
CA GLU A 38 11.62 -6.54 7.05
C GLU A 38 11.67 -5.92 8.44
N ARG A 39 10.79 -4.95 8.68
CA ARG A 39 10.49 -4.39 9.99
C ARG A 39 8.99 -4.20 10.12
N SER A 40 8.47 -4.26 11.33
CA SER A 40 7.06 -3.98 11.61
C SER A 40 6.89 -2.72 12.44
N ASN A 41 5.95 -1.87 12.07
CA ASN A 41 5.61 -0.69 12.84
C ASN A 41 5.04 -1.02 14.24
N GLU A 42 4.74 -2.28 14.53
CA GLU A 42 4.41 -2.76 15.87
C GLU A 42 5.61 -2.69 16.83
N GLU A 43 6.83 -2.91 16.33
CA GLU A 43 8.07 -2.84 17.12
C GLU A 43 8.27 -1.48 17.82
N ALA A 44 7.64 -0.43 17.31
CA ALA A 44 7.68 0.91 17.88
C ALA A 44 6.41 1.30 18.64
N ALA A 45 5.54 0.34 18.98
CA ALA A 45 4.28 0.62 19.64
C ALA A 45 4.46 1.06 21.12
N HIS A 46 5.54 0.63 21.78
CA HIS A 46 5.72 0.77 23.21
C HIS A 46 7.12 1.27 23.61
N GLY A 47 7.23 1.82 24.83
CA GLY A 47 8.49 2.14 25.51
C GLY A 47 9.39 3.16 24.77
N ALA A 48 10.69 3.03 24.96
CA ALA A 48 11.70 3.90 24.36
C ALA A 48 11.70 3.89 22.84
N ALA A 49 11.27 2.79 22.20
CA ALA A 49 11.15 2.68 20.76
C ALA A 49 10.11 3.68 20.22
N LYS A 50 8.99 3.88 20.94
CA LYS A 50 7.95 4.86 20.59
C LYS A 50 8.45 6.30 20.72
N ALA A 51 9.23 6.61 21.76
CA ALA A 51 9.78 7.95 21.96
C ALA A 51 10.80 8.33 20.87
N LEU A 52 11.57 7.37 20.37
CA LEU A 52 12.55 7.58 19.31
C LEU A 52 11.95 7.52 17.89
N LEU A 53 10.70 7.08 17.75
CA LEU A 53 10.07 6.89 16.46
C LEU A 53 10.06 8.15 15.56
N PRO A 54 9.77 9.37 16.07
CA PRO A 54 9.80 10.57 15.24
C PRO A 54 11.16 10.80 14.56
N PHE A 55 12.24 10.62 15.29
CA PHE A 55 13.60 10.79 14.76
C PHE A 55 13.95 9.66 13.77
N ARG A 56 13.60 8.42 14.09
CA ARG A 56 13.82 7.26 13.20
C ARG A 56 13.01 7.35 11.93
N ALA A 57 11.80 7.85 11.99
CA ALA A 57 10.94 8.03 10.80
C ALA A 57 11.54 9.03 9.81
N VAL A 58 12.23 10.07 10.31
CA VAL A 58 12.94 11.03 9.47
C VAL A 58 14.25 10.44 8.95
N TRP A 59 15.06 9.86 9.85
CA TRP A 59 16.35 9.29 9.49
C TRP A 59 16.76 8.12 10.40
N ASN A 60 16.57 6.89 9.94
CA ASN A 60 17.00 5.71 10.70
C ASN A 60 18.41 5.27 10.32
N ARG A 61 19.40 5.73 11.12
CA ARG A 61 20.81 5.37 10.92
C ARG A 61 21.05 3.87 11.09
N ARG A 62 20.31 3.20 12.00
CA ARG A 62 20.46 1.77 12.24
C ARG A 62 20.00 0.97 11.04
N ALA A 63 18.77 1.21 10.56
CA ALA A 63 18.26 0.53 9.37
C ALA A 63 19.14 0.76 8.13
N ALA A 64 19.64 1.99 7.94
CA ALA A 64 20.57 2.31 6.85
C ALA A 64 21.90 1.56 6.96
N ARG A 65 22.40 1.33 8.18
CA ARG A 65 23.62 0.53 8.44
C ARG A 65 23.34 -0.95 8.18
N ASP A 66 22.22 -1.47 8.70
CA ASP A 66 21.85 -2.88 8.53
C ASP A 66 21.72 -3.23 7.03
N VAL A 67 21.05 -2.37 6.24
CA VAL A 67 20.94 -2.54 4.78
C VAL A 67 22.33 -2.58 4.13
N ARG A 68 23.22 -1.65 4.47
CA ARG A 68 24.58 -1.64 3.92
C ARG A 68 25.34 -2.93 4.26
N ASN A 69 25.29 -3.35 5.53
CA ASN A 69 25.98 -4.57 5.98
C ASN A 69 25.46 -5.80 5.23
N ILE A 70 24.15 -5.93 5.04
CA ILE A 70 23.55 -7.02 4.26
C ILE A 70 24.07 -6.99 2.82
N MET A 71 24.10 -5.82 2.20
CA MET A 71 24.55 -5.67 0.82
C MET A 71 26.01 -6.06 0.63
N GLU A 72 26.87 -5.63 1.55
CA GLU A 72 28.32 -5.93 1.51
C GLU A 72 28.59 -7.41 1.80
N GLN A 73 27.99 -7.95 2.87
CA GLN A 73 28.23 -9.33 3.31
C GLN A 73 27.64 -10.39 2.38
N GLN A 74 26.52 -10.09 1.75
CA GLN A 74 25.80 -11.04 0.92
C GLN A 74 25.98 -10.83 -0.58
N HIS A 75 26.76 -9.84 -1.00
CA HIS A 75 27.01 -9.53 -2.41
C HIS A 75 25.71 -9.40 -3.21
N ILE A 76 24.88 -8.44 -2.80
CA ILE A 76 23.57 -8.18 -3.40
C ILE A 76 23.74 -7.55 -4.79
N ASP A 77 23.03 -8.09 -5.80
CA ASP A 77 23.06 -7.60 -7.18
C ASP A 77 22.08 -6.44 -7.42
N ALA A 78 20.94 -6.43 -6.74
CA ALA A 78 19.90 -5.39 -6.84
C ALA A 78 19.11 -5.26 -5.54
N VAL A 79 18.53 -4.07 -5.31
CA VAL A 79 17.66 -3.81 -4.16
C VAL A 79 16.28 -3.41 -4.65
N HIS A 80 15.23 -4.03 -4.11
CA HIS A 80 13.86 -3.64 -4.35
C HIS A 80 13.18 -3.25 -3.04
N ILE A 81 12.64 -2.04 -2.99
CA ILE A 81 12.05 -1.41 -1.80
C ILE A 81 10.58 -1.16 -2.04
N HIS A 82 9.71 -1.57 -1.11
CA HIS A 82 8.27 -1.32 -1.18
C HIS A 82 7.84 -0.18 -0.25
N ASN A 83 8.02 -0.36 1.05
CA ASN A 83 7.61 0.63 2.03
C ASN A 83 8.74 0.94 3.02
N THR A 84 8.96 2.22 3.25
CA THR A 84 9.97 2.68 4.23
C THR A 84 9.36 3.47 5.39
N LEU A 85 8.02 3.62 5.41
CA LEU A 85 7.36 4.53 6.33
C LEU A 85 7.54 4.11 7.79
N LEU A 86 7.95 5.09 8.56
CA LEU A 86 8.27 5.10 9.97
C LEU A 86 9.59 4.40 10.30
N LEU A 87 9.62 3.08 10.51
CA LEU A 87 10.78 2.40 11.10
C LEU A 87 12.00 2.26 10.20
N LEU A 88 11.81 2.18 8.89
CA LEU A 88 12.95 2.09 7.96
C LEU A 88 13.47 3.47 7.58
N SER A 89 12.59 4.44 7.39
CA SER A 89 12.80 5.76 6.78
C SER A 89 13.40 5.69 5.35
N PRO A 90 13.29 6.75 4.53
CA PRO A 90 13.94 6.76 3.22
C PRO A 90 15.47 6.75 3.26
N ALA A 91 16.09 6.78 4.45
CA ALA A 91 17.54 6.64 4.61
C ALA A 91 18.07 5.31 4.08
N VAL A 92 17.26 4.24 4.08
CA VAL A 92 17.63 2.93 3.50
C VAL A 92 17.83 3.01 1.98
N VAL A 93 17.03 3.84 1.28
CA VAL A 93 17.20 4.10 -0.16
C VAL A 93 18.58 4.72 -0.44
N ARG A 94 18.96 5.71 0.38
CA ARG A 94 20.28 6.35 0.26
C ARG A 94 21.43 5.39 0.60
N ALA A 95 21.24 4.52 1.59
CA ALA A 95 22.22 3.51 1.93
C ALA A 95 22.44 2.54 0.76
N ALA A 96 21.38 2.04 0.17
CA ALA A 96 21.42 1.16 -1.00
C ALA A 96 22.11 1.83 -2.20
N LYS A 97 21.75 3.06 -2.55
CA LYS A 97 22.39 3.83 -3.63
C LYS A 97 23.92 3.98 -3.44
N LYS A 98 24.37 4.19 -2.21
CA LYS A 98 25.80 4.35 -1.91
C LYS A 98 26.61 3.06 -2.12
N CYS A 99 25.97 1.91 -2.12
CA CYS A 99 26.64 0.62 -2.41
C CYS A 99 26.82 0.37 -3.91
N GLY A 100 26.33 1.27 -4.79
CA GLY A 100 26.56 1.19 -6.23
C GLY A 100 25.74 0.15 -6.98
N VAL A 101 24.77 -0.49 -6.34
CA VAL A 101 23.88 -1.46 -7.00
C VAL A 101 22.57 -0.81 -7.45
N PRO A 102 21.90 -1.37 -8.48
CA PRO A 102 20.58 -0.91 -8.90
C PRO A 102 19.56 -0.93 -7.79
N VAL A 103 18.78 0.15 -7.66
CA VAL A 103 17.69 0.28 -6.67
C VAL A 103 16.38 0.51 -7.41
N VAL A 104 15.38 -0.29 -7.06
CA VAL A 104 13.99 -0.15 -7.49
C VAL A 104 13.13 0.22 -6.27
N LEU A 105 12.24 1.19 -6.42
CA LEU A 105 11.25 1.57 -5.42
C LEU A 105 9.85 1.43 -6.02
N THR A 106 9.03 0.54 -5.44
CA THR A 106 7.60 0.48 -5.79
C THR A 106 6.80 1.46 -4.94
N LEU A 107 6.07 2.36 -5.61
CA LEU A 107 5.15 3.29 -4.98
C LEU A 107 3.74 2.71 -5.00
N HIS A 108 3.21 2.36 -3.84
CA HIS A 108 1.83 1.87 -3.66
C HIS A 108 0.84 2.98 -3.29
N ASN A 109 1.33 4.22 -3.17
CA ASN A 109 0.57 5.38 -2.76
C ASN A 109 1.30 6.68 -3.14
N PHE A 110 0.63 7.82 -3.02
CA PHE A 110 1.15 9.13 -3.39
C PHE A 110 1.98 9.82 -2.29
N ARG A 111 2.58 9.09 -1.36
CA ARG A 111 3.22 9.66 -0.18
C ARG A 111 4.42 10.56 -0.48
N LEU A 112 5.05 10.43 -1.62
CA LEU A 112 6.09 11.36 -2.06
C LEU A 112 5.59 12.81 -2.16
N PHE A 113 4.29 13.00 -2.40
CA PHE A 113 3.66 14.32 -2.61
C PHE A 113 2.53 14.60 -1.63
N CYS A 114 1.92 13.58 -1.04
CA CYS A 114 0.81 13.71 -0.09
C CYS A 114 1.13 12.94 1.21
N PRO A 115 1.35 13.58 2.36
CA PRO A 115 1.67 12.88 3.62
C PRO A 115 0.64 11.84 4.06
N ASN A 116 -0.64 12.01 3.69
CA ASN A 116 -1.68 11.00 3.88
C ASN A 116 -1.53 9.82 2.92
N GLY A 117 -0.98 10.06 1.73
CA GLY A 117 -0.71 9.04 0.71
C GLY A 117 -1.86 8.73 -0.24
N ILE A 118 -3.06 9.22 0.00
CA ILE A 118 -4.27 8.81 -0.73
C ILE A 118 -4.97 9.94 -1.51
N LEU A 119 -4.42 11.16 -1.49
CA LEU A 119 -5.00 12.33 -2.15
C LEU A 119 -6.47 12.58 -1.80
N LEU A 120 -6.88 12.23 -0.58
CA LEU A 120 -8.24 12.38 -0.11
C LEU A 120 -8.27 13.11 1.24
N ARG A 121 -9.21 14.07 1.39
CA ARG A 121 -9.48 14.79 2.63
C ARG A 121 -10.98 15.10 2.73
N ASP A 122 -11.56 14.83 3.87
CA ASP A 122 -12.98 15.12 4.17
C ASP A 122 -13.93 14.58 3.08
N GLY A 123 -13.66 13.38 2.56
CA GLY A 123 -14.46 12.72 1.52
C GLY A 123 -14.29 13.29 0.11
N ARG A 124 -13.31 14.19 -0.11
CA ARG A 124 -13.07 14.82 -1.42
C ARG A 124 -11.61 14.63 -1.86
N VAL A 125 -11.40 14.55 -3.17
CA VAL A 125 -10.05 14.58 -3.74
C VAL A 125 -9.34 15.85 -3.30
N CYS A 126 -8.09 15.72 -2.84
CA CYS A 126 -7.28 16.81 -2.33
C CYS A 126 -5.87 16.73 -2.88
N GLU A 127 -5.49 17.71 -3.66
CA GLU A 127 -4.17 17.85 -4.25
C GLU A 127 -3.44 19.11 -3.75
N ASP A 128 -3.80 19.65 -2.58
CA ASP A 128 -3.17 20.86 -2.01
C ASP A 128 -1.66 20.69 -1.82
N CYS A 129 -1.22 19.54 -1.30
CA CYS A 129 0.21 19.30 -1.07
C CYS A 129 1.02 19.13 -2.36
N PRO A 130 0.55 18.40 -3.37
CA PRO A 130 1.17 18.37 -4.69
C PRO A 130 1.32 19.74 -5.35
N HIS A 131 0.32 20.61 -5.24
CA HIS A 131 0.34 21.92 -5.89
C HIS A 131 1.04 23.02 -5.07
N HIS A 132 0.83 23.03 -3.75
CA HIS A 132 1.28 24.15 -2.89
C HIS A 132 2.39 23.76 -1.92
N GLY A 133 2.71 22.48 -1.79
CA GLY A 133 3.77 21.96 -0.91
C GLY A 133 3.28 21.22 0.32
N LEU A 134 4.16 20.39 0.89
CA LEU A 134 3.86 19.46 1.99
C LEU A 134 3.35 20.15 3.27
N HIS A 135 3.61 21.47 3.45
CA HIS A 135 3.15 22.23 4.60
C HIS A 135 1.61 22.30 4.71
N CYS A 136 0.89 22.17 3.59
CA CYS A 136 -0.58 22.13 3.59
C CYS A 136 -1.11 21.00 4.49
N ALA A 137 -0.41 19.88 4.52
CA ALA A 137 -0.79 18.76 5.37
C ALA A 137 -0.76 19.09 6.88
N LEU A 138 0.12 19.99 7.32
CA LEU A 138 0.23 20.41 8.74
C LEU A 138 -1.01 21.16 9.18
N ARG A 139 -1.53 22.04 8.30
CA ARG A 139 -2.76 22.81 8.55
C ARG A 139 -3.94 21.88 8.79
N HIS A 140 -4.03 20.80 8.00
CA HIS A 140 -5.16 19.87 7.98
C HIS A 140 -4.93 18.61 8.82
N ARG A 141 -3.78 18.45 9.49
CA ARG A 141 -3.44 17.27 10.31
C ARG A 141 -3.60 15.96 9.54
N CYS A 142 -3.19 15.94 8.26
CA CYS A 142 -3.53 14.89 7.30
C CYS A 142 -3.03 13.50 7.69
N TYR A 143 -1.95 13.38 8.48
CA TYR A 143 -1.49 12.08 8.93
C TYR A 143 -2.06 11.73 10.31
N ARG A 144 -2.99 10.78 10.34
CA ARG A 144 -3.67 10.26 11.56
C ARG A 144 -4.33 11.33 12.42
N GLY A 145 -4.82 12.43 11.85
CA GLY A 145 -5.46 13.52 12.59
C GLY A 145 -4.55 14.30 13.55
N SER A 146 -3.23 14.07 13.53
CA SER A 146 -2.28 14.62 14.47
C SER A 146 -1.28 15.57 13.80
N ARG A 147 -1.17 16.82 14.28
CA ARG A 147 -0.16 17.78 13.79
C ARG A 147 1.26 17.28 13.99
N ALA A 148 1.56 16.72 15.18
CA ALA A 148 2.90 16.21 15.50
C ALA A 148 3.30 15.04 14.59
N GLN A 149 2.40 14.07 14.37
CA GLN A 149 2.68 12.95 13.47
C GLN A 149 2.77 13.40 12.01
N THR A 150 1.94 14.36 11.60
CA THR A 150 2.02 14.97 10.26
C THR A 150 3.36 15.67 10.05
N LEU A 151 3.85 16.42 11.04
CA LEU A 151 5.14 17.09 10.99
C LEU A 151 6.29 16.10 10.76
N VAL A 152 6.28 14.97 11.44
CA VAL A 152 7.30 13.93 11.28
C VAL A 152 7.32 13.40 9.84
N VAL A 153 6.15 13.10 9.26
CA VAL A 153 6.05 12.61 7.89
C VAL A 153 6.47 13.69 6.88
N VAL A 154 6.00 14.92 7.07
CA VAL A 154 6.39 16.06 6.23
C VAL A 154 7.91 16.28 6.29
N ALA A 155 8.49 16.31 7.48
CA ALA A 155 9.94 16.48 7.66
C ALA A 155 10.75 15.38 6.97
N ALA A 156 10.30 14.12 7.08
CA ALA A 156 10.96 12.99 6.43
C ALA A 156 10.96 13.15 4.91
N TYR A 157 9.79 13.35 4.30
CA TYR A 157 9.69 13.43 2.85
C TYR A 157 10.29 14.74 2.28
N TRP A 158 10.16 15.86 2.98
CA TRP A 158 10.81 17.11 2.60
C TRP A 158 12.33 17.00 2.61
N LEU A 159 12.92 16.50 3.73
CA LEU A 159 14.36 16.30 3.85
C LEU A 159 14.91 15.41 2.74
N HIS A 160 14.27 14.26 2.52
CA HIS A 160 14.72 13.30 1.52
C HIS A 160 14.52 13.80 0.08
N ARG A 161 13.54 14.68 -0.16
CA ARG A 161 13.39 15.39 -1.45
C ARG A 161 14.56 16.33 -1.68
N VAL A 162 14.88 17.18 -0.69
CA VAL A 162 16.02 18.12 -0.77
C VAL A 162 17.34 17.37 -0.98
N LEU A 163 17.51 16.23 -0.34
CA LEU A 163 18.70 15.40 -0.47
C LEU A 163 18.74 14.57 -1.78
N GLY A 164 17.75 14.66 -2.65
CA GLY A 164 17.67 13.90 -3.89
C GLY A 164 17.66 12.37 -3.69
N THR A 165 17.02 11.90 -2.63
CA THR A 165 17.00 10.47 -2.26
C THR A 165 16.43 9.60 -3.40
N TRP A 166 15.40 10.08 -4.08
CA TRP A 166 14.70 9.33 -5.13
C TRP A 166 15.22 9.58 -6.56
N ARG A 167 16.27 10.38 -6.72
CA ARG A 167 16.95 10.55 -8.01
C ARG A 167 17.96 9.43 -8.25
N GLY A 168 18.13 9.04 -9.50
CA GLY A 168 19.08 7.98 -9.91
C GLY A 168 18.63 6.55 -9.58
N ILE A 169 17.37 6.34 -9.16
CA ILE A 169 16.78 5.01 -8.93
C ILE A 169 15.63 4.77 -9.90
N ALA A 170 15.31 3.49 -10.15
CA ALA A 170 14.08 3.14 -10.84
C ALA A 170 12.89 3.23 -9.86
N ILE A 171 11.78 3.78 -10.33
CA ILE A 171 10.54 3.84 -9.57
C ILE A 171 9.47 3.11 -10.35
N THR A 172 8.70 2.26 -9.66
CA THR A 172 7.58 1.56 -10.26
C THR A 172 6.27 1.93 -9.57
N THR A 173 5.19 1.91 -10.34
CA THR A 173 3.84 2.18 -9.87
C THR A 173 2.87 1.18 -10.50
N PRO A 174 1.78 0.77 -9.80
CA PRO A 174 0.93 -0.32 -10.25
C PRO A 174 0.06 0.01 -11.46
N THR A 175 -0.26 1.29 -11.69
CA THR A 175 -1.18 1.70 -12.76
C THR A 175 -0.67 2.88 -13.57
N GLU A 176 -1.18 3.04 -14.79
CA GLU A 176 -0.88 4.20 -15.63
C GLU A 176 -1.44 5.49 -15.00
N PHE A 177 -2.62 5.42 -14.36
CA PHE A 177 -3.17 6.54 -13.61
C PHE A 177 -2.20 7.07 -12.54
N ASP A 178 -1.61 6.16 -11.75
CA ASP A 178 -0.63 6.56 -10.72
C ASP A 178 0.60 7.20 -11.37
N ARG A 179 1.06 6.64 -12.50
CA ARG A 179 2.19 7.18 -13.24
C ARG A 179 1.92 8.60 -13.74
N GLU A 180 0.77 8.83 -14.38
CA GLU A 180 0.39 10.15 -14.90
C GLU A 180 0.30 11.19 -13.77
N LYS A 181 -0.34 10.85 -12.66
CA LYS A 181 -0.43 11.71 -11.48
C LYS A 181 0.93 12.01 -10.86
N LEU A 182 1.79 11.02 -10.74
CA LEU A 182 3.15 11.23 -10.21
C LEU A 182 3.98 12.12 -11.12
N LEU A 183 3.86 12.00 -12.44
CA LEU A 183 4.54 12.88 -13.41
C LEU A 183 4.00 14.31 -13.33
N GLU A 184 2.69 14.50 -13.24
CA GLU A 184 2.06 15.80 -13.04
C GLU A 184 2.65 16.51 -11.82
N PHE A 185 2.70 15.85 -10.68
CA PHE A 185 3.21 16.40 -9.43
C PHE A 185 4.74 16.61 -9.46
N ASN A 186 5.46 15.75 -10.16
CA ASN A 186 6.91 15.87 -10.30
C ASN A 186 7.33 17.09 -11.12
N LYS A 187 6.52 17.53 -12.09
CA LYS A 187 6.75 18.79 -12.83
C LYS A 187 6.72 20.01 -11.93
N ILE A 188 5.88 20.00 -10.89
CA ILE A 188 5.75 21.09 -9.93
C ILE A 188 6.84 21.01 -8.86
N HIS A 189 7.10 19.81 -8.36
CA HIS A 189 8.10 19.56 -7.32
C HIS A 189 9.06 18.44 -7.75
N PRO A 190 10.12 18.74 -8.53
CA PRO A 190 11.05 17.74 -9.05
C PRO A 190 11.64 16.89 -7.93
N THR A 191 11.21 15.64 -7.86
CA THR A 191 11.52 14.71 -6.77
C THR A 191 12.29 13.48 -7.26
N PHE A 192 12.02 13.02 -8.48
CA PHE A 192 12.64 11.84 -9.10
C PHE A 192 12.88 12.07 -10.61
N ASP A 193 13.59 11.14 -11.24
CA ASP A 193 13.87 11.18 -12.67
C ASP A 193 12.70 10.58 -13.46
N GLU A 194 12.02 11.37 -14.28
CA GLU A 194 10.78 10.99 -14.98
C GLU A 194 10.98 9.78 -15.92
N ASN A 195 12.14 9.71 -16.58
CA ASN A 195 12.51 8.61 -17.48
C ASN A 195 12.78 7.28 -16.76
N ARG A 196 12.77 7.27 -15.42
CA ARG A 196 12.94 6.10 -14.58
C ARG A 196 11.67 5.67 -13.87
N LEU A 197 10.54 6.31 -14.19
CA LEU A 197 9.21 5.93 -13.67
C LEU A 197 8.51 4.98 -14.66
N VAL A 198 8.25 3.75 -14.22
CA VAL A 198 7.71 2.66 -15.04
C VAL A 198 6.45 2.10 -14.41
N VAL A 199 5.46 1.77 -15.22
CA VAL A 199 4.28 1.02 -14.75
C VAL A 199 4.65 -0.46 -14.64
N LYS A 200 4.47 -1.03 -13.45
CA LYS A 200 4.63 -2.44 -13.16
C LYS A 200 3.41 -2.88 -12.33
N PRO A 201 2.42 -3.52 -12.96
CA PRO A 201 1.26 -4.04 -12.24
C PRO A 201 1.65 -4.96 -11.08
N ASN A 202 0.83 -5.00 -10.05
CA ASN A 202 1.04 -5.92 -8.94
C ASN A 202 0.92 -7.37 -9.41
N PRO A 203 1.79 -8.28 -8.95
CA PRO A 203 1.72 -9.68 -9.31
C PRO A 203 0.42 -10.31 -8.78
N VAL A 204 -0.19 -11.13 -9.62
CA VAL A 204 -1.40 -11.89 -9.28
C VAL A 204 -1.12 -13.38 -9.46
N THR A 205 -1.43 -14.16 -8.45
CA THR A 205 -1.41 -15.63 -8.57
C THR A 205 -2.68 -16.06 -9.28
N VAL A 206 -2.54 -16.59 -10.48
CA VAL A 206 -3.67 -17.18 -11.20
C VAL A 206 -3.99 -18.55 -10.58
N PRO A 207 -5.24 -18.79 -10.15
CA PRO A 207 -5.63 -20.09 -9.65
C PRO A 207 -5.48 -21.18 -10.74
N THR A 208 -4.86 -22.30 -10.39
CA THR A 208 -4.62 -23.43 -11.30
C THR A 208 -5.74 -24.46 -11.32
N GLY A 209 -6.81 -24.24 -10.55
CA GLY A 209 -7.96 -25.14 -10.46
C GLY A 209 -8.95 -24.99 -11.64
N PRO A 210 -9.94 -25.90 -11.74
CA PRO A 210 -10.97 -25.81 -12.75
C PRO A 210 -11.75 -24.50 -12.62
N VAL A 211 -12.03 -23.86 -13.75
CA VAL A 211 -12.83 -22.64 -13.80
C VAL A 211 -14.30 -23.02 -13.72
N THR A 212 -15.01 -22.51 -12.71
CA THR A 212 -16.46 -22.66 -12.61
C THR A 212 -17.14 -22.01 -13.81
N LEU A 213 -17.90 -22.77 -14.56
CA LEU A 213 -18.64 -22.25 -15.73
C LEU A 213 -19.70 -21.23 -15.28
N TRP A 214 -20.04 -20.30 -16.16
CA TRP A 214 -20.98 -19.23 -15.82
C TRP A 214 -22.35 -19.77 -15.34
N GLU A 215 -22.83 -20.82 -15.97
CA GLU A 215 -24.11 -21.48 -15.67
C GLU A 215 -24.14 -22.11 -14.29
N GLU A 216 -22.99 -22.58 -13.82
CA GLU A 216 -22.80 -23.23 -12.53
C GLU A 216 -22.64 -22.22 -11.37
N ARG A 217 -22.37 -20.96 -11.70
CA ARG A 217 -22.15 -19.91 -10.67
C ARG A 217 -23.46 -19.56 -9.98
N LYS A 218 -23.36 -19.50 -8.67
CA LYS A 218 -24.48 -19.08 -7.81
C LYS A 218 -24.88 -17.64 -8.12
N ARG A 219 -26.19 -17.37 -8.15
CA ARG A 219 -26.74 -16.00 -8.35
C ARG A 219 -26.48 -15.11 -7.13
N GLN A 220 -25.22 -14.91 -6.83
CA GLN A 220 -24.76 -14.11 -5.72
C GLN A 220 -23.61 -13.19 -6.16
N PHE A 221 -23.44 -12.10 -5.44
CA PHE A 221 -22.38 -11.13 -5.63
C PHE A 221 -21.51 -11.13 -4.38
N VAL A 222 -20.23 -10.79 -4.53
CA VAL A 222 -19.27 -10.74 -3.42
C VAL A 222 -18.68 -9.36 -3.32
N PHE A 223 -18.75 -8.76 -2.16
CA PHE A 223 -17.90 -7.65 -1.77
C PHE A 223 -16.80 -8.20 -0.86
N ALA A 224 -15.53 -7.95 -1.20
CA ALA A 224 -14.39 -8.46 -0.44
C ALA A 224 -13.40 -7.35 -0.12
N GLY A 225 -13.04 -7.21 1.15
CA GLY A 225 -12.06 -6.23 1.59
C GLY A 225 -12.30 -5.72 2.99
N ARG A 226 -11.48 -4.74 3.40
CA ARG A 226 -11.67 -4.09 4.69
C ARG A 226 -12.97 -3.28 4.68
N LEU A 227 -13.80 -3.46 5.71
CA LEU A 227 -15.09 -2.79 5.81
C LEU A 227 -14.89 -1.36 6.31
N GLU A 228 -14.48 -0.48 5.40
CA GLU A 228 -14.15 0.93 5.67
C GLU A 228 -14.64 1.86 4.55
N GLU A 229 -14.65 3.17 4.80
CA GLU A 229 -15.13 4.18 3.85
C GLU A 229 -14.41 4.12 2.50
N LEU A 230 -13.08 3.96 2.51
CA LEU A 230 -12.25 3.94 1.31
C LEU A 230 -12.54 2.74 0.37
N LYS A 231 -13.19 1.71 0.89
CA LYS A 231 -13.60 0.54 0.11
C LYS A 231 -15.02 0.65 -0.45
N GLY A 232 -15.68 1.77 -0.20
CA GLY A 232 -17.00 2.07 -0.74
C GLY A 232 -18.12 1.19 -0.20
N LEU A 233 -17.96 0.58 0.99
CA LEU A 233 -18.97 -0.30 1.56
C LEU A 233 -20.33 0.41 1.71
N ARG A 234 -20.35 1.70 2.09
CA ARG A 234 -21.63 2.45 2.19
C ARG A 234 -22.33 2.53 0.84
N THR A 235 -21.60 2.81 -0.22
CA THR A 235 -22.16 2.87 -1.59
C THR A 235 -22.76 1.53 -2.00
N VAL A 236 -22.09 0.44 -1.69
CA VAL A 236 -22.58 -0.91 -1.98
C VAL A 236 -23.86 -1.23 -1.18
N ILE A 237 -23.86 -0.95 0.12
CA ILE A 237 -25.03 -1.17 0.99
C ILE A 237 -26.23 -0.31 0.50
N GLU A 238 -25.99 0.94 0.13
CA GLU A 238 -27.03 1.81 -0.39
C GLU A 238 -27.59 1.32 -1.73
N ALA A 239 -26.72 0.83 -2.62
CA ALA A 239 -27.16 0.20 -3.88
C ALA A 239 -28.09 -0.99 -3.61
N TRP A 240 -27.79 -1.85 -2.64
CA TRP A 240 -28.65 -2.98 -2.24
C TRP A 240 -29.96 -2.53 -1.60
N ARG A 241 -29.94 -1.43 -0.86
CA ARG A 241 -31.17 -0.83 -0.34
C ARG A 241 -32.09 -0.35 -1.45
N ILE A 242 -31.54 0.31 -2.47
CA ILE A 242 -32.29 0.80 -3.64
C ILE A 242 -32.88 -0.36 -4.44
N LEU A 243 -32.11 -1.44 -4.66
CA LEU A 243 -32.56 -2.64 -5.39
C LEU A 243 -33.65 -3.41 -4.63
N GLY A 244 -33.68 -3.32 -3.30
CA GLY A 244 -34.70 -3.89 -2.46
C GLY A 244 -34.84 -5.41 -2.59
N ARG A 245 -36.08 -5.90 -2.83
CA ARG A 245 -36.39 -7.34 -2.91
C ARG A 245 -35.84 -8.01 -4.15
N ASP A 246 -35.61 -7.26 -5.22
CA ASP A 246 -35.07 -7.76 -6.49
C ASP A 246 -33.55 -7.86 -6.48
N ALA A 247 -32.90 -7.36 -5.43
CA ALA A 247 -31.45 -7.45 -5.28
C ALA A 247 -30.97 -8.91 -5.33
N PRO A 248 -29.86 -9.21 -6.01
CA PRO A 248 -29.18 -10.48 -5.85
C PRO A 248 -28.63 -10.62 -4.42
N LEU A 249 -28.35 -11.84 -3.99
CA LEU A 249 -27.66 -12.07 -2.72
C LEU A 249 -26.26 -11.41 -2.76
N LEU A 250 -25.95 -10.57 -1.79
CA LEU A 250 -24.62 -10.01 -1.55
C LEU A 250 -23.98 -10.72 -0.37
N LEU A 251 -22.80 -11.30 -0.62
CA LEU A 251 -21.93 -11.81 0.43
C LEU A 251 -20.83 -10.79 0.72
N VAL A 252 -20.80 -10.30 1.95
CA VAL A 252 -19.81 -9.31 2.41
C VAL A 252 -18.72 -10.04 3.18
N ALA A 253 -17.55 -10.18 2.56
CA ALA A 253 -16.37 -10.84 3.13
C ALA A 253 -15.36 -9.78 3.61
N GLY A 254 -15.01 -9.85 4.90
CA GLY A 254 -14.06 -8.94 5.52
C GLY A 254 -14.51 -8.48 6.90
N ASP A 255 -13.69 -7.59 7.47
CA ASP A 255 -13.96 -6.93 8.76
C ASP A 255 -13.44 -5.48 8.71
N GLY A 256 -13.87 -4.64 9.65
CA GLY A 256 -13.42 -3.25 9.71
C GLY A 256 -14.39 -2.32 10.45
N PRO A 257 -14.07 -1.02 10.54
CA PRO A 257 -14.80 -0.04 11.33
C PRO A 257 -16.29 0.11 10.96
N LEU A 258 -16.67 -0.23 9.74
CA LEU A 258 -18.05 -0.15 9.26
C LEU A 258 -18.84 -1.46 9.42
N ALA A 259 -18.25 -2.52 9.99
CA ALA A 259 -18.91 -3.82 10.09
C ALA A 259 -20.24 -3.74 10.86
N ASP A 260 -20.23 -3.16 12.04
CA ASP A 260 -21.42 -3.06 12.88
C ASP A 260 -22.48 -2.12 12.26
N TRP A 261 -22.05 -0.99 11.69
CA TRP A 261 -22.95 -0.11 10.96
C TRP A 261 -23.63 -0.82 9.79
N ALA A 262 -22.88 -1.59 9.01
CA ALA A 262 -23.41 -2.28 7.84
C ALA A 262 -24.38 -3.40 8.22
N LYS A 263 -24.07 -4.18 9.25
CA LYS A 263 -24.97 -5.21 9.80
C LYS A 263 -26.27 -4.60 10.34
N ALA A 264 -26.19 -3.45 11.00
CA ALA A 264 -27.36 -2.75 11.55
C ALA A 264 -28.34 -2.26 10.47
N GLN A 265 -27.93 -2.18 9.18
CA GLN A 265 -28.83 -1.85 8.08
C GLN A 265 -29.87 -2.96 7.81
N ASN A 266 -29.65 -4.17 8.28
CA ASN A 266 -30.56 -5.32 8.26
C ASN A 266 -31.23 -5.57 6.89
N LEU A 267 -30.44 -5.53 5.80
CA LEU A 267 -30.95 -5.73 4.44
C LEU A 267 -31.16 -7.22 4.14
N PRO A 268 -32.33 -7.67 3.68
CA PRO A 268 -32.66 -9.09 3.55
C PRO A 268 -31.81 -9.86 2.55
N LYS A 269 -31.15 -9.16 1.61
CA LYS A 269 -30.29 -9.75 0.59
C LYS A 269 -28.80 -9.51 0.83
N VAL A 270 -28.41 -9.13 2.07
CA VAL A 270 -27.01 -8.90 2.45
C VAL A 270 -26.63 -9.84 3.57
N GLN A 271 -25.60 -10.65 3.36
CA GLN A 271 -25.06 -11.58 4.35
C GLN A 271 -23.59 -11.28 4.62
N PHE A 272 -23.21 -11.21 5.89
CA PHE A 272 -21.83 -10.99 6.31
C PHE A 272 -21.19 -12.32 6.65
N VAL A 273 -20.16 -12.71 5.89
CA VAL A 273 -19.44 -13.97 6.06
C VAL A 273 -18.16 -13.84 6.90
N GLY A 274 -17.87 -12.60 7.36
CA GLY A 274 -16.67 -12.32 8.15
C GLY A 274 -15.39 -12.35 7.33
N GLN A 275 -14.26 -12.38 8.03
CA GLN A 275 -12.95 -12.49 7.39
C GLN A 275 -12.69 -13.94 6.97
N LEU A 276 -12.40 -14.15 5.71
CA LEU A 276 -12.13 -15.46 5.14
C LEU A 276 -10.62 -15.65 4.87
N PRO A 277 -10.09 -16.88 5.03
CA PRO A 277 -8.79 -17.23 4.48
C PRO A 277 -8.75 -17.01 2.95
N ARG A 278 -7.56 -16.72 2.41
CA ARG A 278 -7.40 -16.36 0.99
C ARG A 278 -8.02 -17.39 0.04
N ASP A 279 -7.77 -18.66 0.27
CA ASP A 279 -8.28 -19.74 -0.61
C ASP A 279 -9.81 -19.88 -0.53
N ALA A 280 -10.39 -19.69 0.65
CA ALA A 280 -11.84 -19.68 0.83
C ALA A 280 -12.48 -18.48 0.13
N LEU A 281 -11.85 -17.30 0.20
CA LEU A 281 -12.29 -16.12 -0.50
C LEU A 281 -12.22 -16.31 -2.03
N HIS A 282 -11.12 -16.87 -2.54
CA HIS A 282 -10.97 -17.14 -3.98
C HIS A 282 -12.05 -18.13 -4.47
N ARG A 283 -12.34 -19.20 -3.72
CA ARG A 283 -13.43 -20.13 -4.06
C ARG A 283 -14.78 -19.41 -4.05
N LEU A 284 -15.05 -18.61 -3.03
CA LEU A 284 -16.29 -17.84 -2.95
C LEU A 284 -16.47 -16.91 -4.16
N MET A 285 -15.41 -16.21 -4.57
CA MET A 285 -15.42 -15.36 -5.75
C MET A 285 -15.64 -16.16 -7.05
N ALA A 286 -14.97 -17.30 -7.20
CA ALA A 286 -15.08 -18.16 -8.38
C ALA A 286 -16.49 -18.77 -8.53
N GLU A 287 -17.15 -19.09 -7.43
CA GLU A 287 -18.51 -19.63 -7.40
C GLU A 287 -19.60 -18.55 -7.55
N SER A 288 -19.24 -17.28 -7.53
CA SER A 288 -20.17 -16.17 -7.59
C SER A 288 -20.22 -15.54 -8.99
N ARG A 289 -21.38 -14.97 -9.36
CA ARG A 289 -21.55 -14.33 -10.67
C ARG A 289 -20.77 -13.04 -10.82
N ALA A 290 -20.58 -12.29 -9.74
CA ALA A 290 -19.83 -11.04 -9.80
C ALA A 290 -19.14 -10.72 -8.48
N VAL A 291 -18.04 -9.96 -8.58
CA VAL A 291 -17.39 -9.25 -7.48
C VAL A 291 -17.71 -7.78 -7.60
N VAL A 292 -18.07 -7.14 -6.48
CA VAL A 292 -18.39 -5.72 -6.43
C VAL A 292 -17.20 -4.98 -5.83
N ALA A 293 -16.66 -4.04 -6.56
CA ALA A 293 -15.62 -3.12 -6.11
C ALA A 293 -16.11 -1.68 -6.28
N ALA A 294 -16.17 -0.92 -5.18
CA ALA A 294 -16.67 0.46 -5.16
C ALA A 294 -15.65 1.45 -4.57
N SER A 295 -14.37 1.05 -4.50
CA SER A 295 -13.28 1.88 -3.97
C SER A 295 -12.64 2.74 -5.05
#